data_e01e2dc984db47a7383ef90431ad3d48
#
_entry.id   e01e2dc984db47a7383ef90431ad3d48
#
_cell.length_a   1.000
_cell.length_b   1.000
_cell.length_c   1.000
_cell.angle_alpha   90.00
_cell.angle_beta   90.00
_cell.angle_gamma   90.00
#
_symmetry.space_group_name_H-M   'P 1'
#
loop_
_entity.id
_entity.type
_entity.pdbx_description
1 polymer ?
#
loop_
_entity_poly.entity_id
_entity_poly.type
_entity_poly.pdbx_seq_one_letter_code
_entity_poly.pdbx_strand_id
1 'polypeptide(L)'
;MAPQPRGLRIGAVRGMLSYDGFADLPVHRPLVLSAAHGENDGMPQRTSLDALAREQLKLAAGAGGGHTAHTVYGGHEKVLRQTVIAMVHGSELSEHENPGEATVLVLHGRVRMSAGELAWEGRRGDLITVPDARHCLKALEDSAVLLTVAKLP
;
A
#
# COMPACT_ATOMS: atom_id res chain seq x y z
N MET A 1 -44.87 0.13 26.77
CA MET A 1 -44.80 0.65 25.38
C MET A 1 -43.43 1.34 25.24
N ALA A 2 -42.43 0.60 24.77
CA ALA A 2 -41.07 1.07 24.66
C ALA A 2 -40.88 1.85 23.33
N PRO A 3 -40.16 2.98 23.30
CA PRO A 3 -39.94 3.72 22.08
C PRO A 3 -38.92 3.03 21.19
N GLN A 4 -39.27 2.90 19.93
CA GLN A 4 -38.42 2.39 18.83
C GLN A 4 -37.26 3.37 18.57
N PRO A 5 -36.03 2.90 18.31
CA PRO A 5 -34.95 3.77 17.91
C PRO A 5 -35.18 4.27 16.47
N ARG A 6 -35.08 5.56 16.31
CA ARG A 6 -35.19 6.27 15.04
C ARG A 6 -34.02 5.85 14.13
N GLY A 7 -34.36 5.43 12.92
CA GLY A 7 -33.42 5.05 11.89
C GLY A 7 -32.40 6.15 11.58
N LEU A 8 -31.15 5.76 11.62
CA LEU A 8 -30.02 6.55 11.15
C LEU A 8 -30.12 6.67 9.63
N ARG A 9 -30.47 7.85 9.14
CA ARG A 9 -30.37 8.14 7.70
C ARG A 9 -28.89 8.13 7.34
N ILE A 10 -28.46 7.13 6.63
CA ILE A 10 -27.17 7.12 5.95
C ILE A 10 -27.29 8.14 4.82
N GLY A 11 -26.81 9.34 5.07
CA GLY A 11 -26.58 10.32 4.04
C GLY A 11 -25.51 9.77 3.12
N ALA A 12 -25.84 9.59 1.83
CA ALA A 12 -24.88 9.28 0.78
C ALA A 12 -23.90 10.45 0.69
N VAL A 13 -22.77 10.34 1.37
CA VAL A 13 -21.62 11.19 1.13
C VAL A 13 -21.00 10.65 -0.16
N ARG A 14 -21.35 11.24 -1.28
CA ARG A 14 -20.53 11.25 -2.49
C ARG A 14 -19.23 11.99 -2.14
N GLY A 15 -18.39 11.38 -1.33
CA GLY A 15 -17.01 11.77 -1.13
C GLY A 15 -16.19 10.94 -2.09
N MET A 16 -15.66 11.60 -3.07
CA MET A 16 -14.56 11.17 -3.91
C MET A 16 -13.47 10.62 -2.98
N LEU A 17 -13.43 9.30 -2.82
CA LEU A 17 -12.35 8.63 -2.11
C LEU A 17 -11.11 8.75 -2.98
N SER A 18 -10.48 9.91 -2.90
CA SER A 18 -9.09 10.06 -3.28
C SER A 18 -8.30 9.06 -2.45
N TYR A 19 -7.60 8.20 -3.13
CA TYR A 19 -6.61 7.28 -2.55
C TYR A 19 -5.39 8.09 -2.11
N ASP A 20 -5.61 9.22 -1.47
CA ASP A 20 -4.63 10.27 -1.22
C ASP A 20 -3.71 9.95 -0.04
N GLY A 21 -3.99 8.89 0.71
CA GLY A 21 -3.09 8.41 1.76
C GLY A 21 -1.73 7.92 1.24
N PHE A 22 -1.63 7.64 -0.05
CA PHE A 22 -0.38 7.32 -0.75
C PHE A 22 0.05 8.40 -1.75
N ALA A 23 -0.73 9.46 -1.93
CA ALA A 23 -0.42 10.54 -2.87
C ALA A 23 0.79 11.37 -2.41
N ASP A 24 1.05 11.41 -1.11
CA ASP A 24 2.21 12.11 -0.52
C ASP A 24 3.46 11.25 -0.44
N LEU A 25 3.42 9.98 -0.89
CA LEU A 25 4.64 9.22 -1.04
C LEU A 25 5.44 9.82 -2.20
N PRO A 26 6.69 10.25 -1.99
CA PRO A 26 7.52 10.75 -3.08
C PRO A 26 7.67 9.62 -4.10
N VAL A 27 6.94 9.74 -5.19
CA VAL A 27 7.09 8.85 -6.34
C VAL A 27 8.39 9.26 -7.00
N HIS A 28 9.50 8.72 -6.54
CA HIS A 28 10.74 8.84 -7.28
C HIS A 28 10.53 8.14 -8.63
N ARG A 29 10.41 8.96 -9.67
CA ARG A 29 10.55 8.44 -11.04
C ARG A 29 11.93 7.77 -11.06
N PRO A 30 12.00 6.48 -11.36
CA PRO A 30 13.29 5.87 -11.62
C PRO A 30 13.96 6.67 -12.71
N LEU A 31 15.26 6.85 -12.64
CA LEU A 31 16.06 7.21 -13.79
C LEU A 31 15.83 6.12 -14.82
N VAL A 32 14.84 6.34 -15.66
CA VAL A 32 14.51 5.45 -16.76
C VAL A 32 15.68 5.53 -17.71
N LEU A 33 16.47 4.49 -17.75
CA LEU A 33 17.01 4.07 -19.05
C LEU A 33 15.78 3.95 -19.94
N SER A 34 15.62 4.92 -20.82
CA SER A 34 14.53 5.08 -21.77
C SER A 34 14.14 3.75 -22.39
N ALA A 35 13.11 3.12 -21.84
CA ALA A 35 12.26 2.25 -22.61
C ALA A 35 10.99 3.07 -22.90
N ALA A 36 10.80 3.39 -24.17
CA ALA A 36 9.67 4.10 -24.67
C ALA A 36 8.37 3.63 -24.01
N HIS A 37 7.51 4.56 -23.59
CA HIS A 37 6.12 4.30 -23.29
C HIS A 37 5.42 3.88 -24.61
N GLY A 38 5.68 2.65 -25.04
CA GLY A 38 4.85 1.95 -26.01
C GLY A 38 3.67 1.39 -25.23
N GLU A 39 2.48 1.64 -25.70
CA GLU A 39 1.27 0.92 -25.31
C GLU A 39 1.62 -0.57 -25.31
N ASN A 40 1.60 -1.17 -24.12
CA ASN A 40 2.03 -2.55 -23.93
C ASN A 40 0.81 -3.44 -24.14
N ASP A 41 0.46 -3.60 -25.41
CA ASP A 41 -0.65 -4.43 -25.87
C ASP A 41 -0.41 -5.90 -25.51
N GLY A 42 -0.82 -6.26 -24.28
CA GLY A 42 -1.02 -7.66 -23.91
C GLY A 42 0.23 -8.54 -23.79
N MET A 43 1.44 -7.98 -23.91
CA MET A 43 2.67 -8.76 -23.71
C MET A 43 2.91 -9.01 -22.21
N PRO A 44 3.21 -10.25 -21.80
CA PRO A 44 3.49 -10.55 -20.41
C PRO A 44 4.75 -9.83 -19.94
N GLN A 45 4.62 -9.08 -18.84
CA GLN A 45 5.76 -8.41 -18.20
C GLN A 45 6.21 -9.19 -16.97
N ARG A 46 7.52 -9.22 -16.76
CA ARG A 46 8.11 -9.82 -15.58
C ARG A 46 8.89 -8.79 -14.78
N THR A 47 8.51 -8.61 -13.53
CA THR A 47 9.22 -7.76 -12.58
C THR A 47 9.84 -8.60 -11.48
N SER A 48 11.14 -8.41 -11.21
CA SER A 48 11.80 -9.01 -10.05
C SER A 48 11.46 -8.17 -8.81
N LEU A 49 10.58 -8.67 -7.97
CA LEU A 49 10.21 -7.99 -6.73
C LEU A 49 11.38 -7.90 -5.75
N ASP A 50 12.26 -8.89 -5.70
CA ASP A 50 13.46 -8.84 -4.85
C ASP A 50 14.44 -7.74 -5.29
N ALA A 51 14.64 -7.56 -6.60
CA ALA A 51 15.50 -6.50 -7.11
C ALA A 51 14.89 -5.12 -6.84
N LEU A 52 13.59 -4.98 -7.09
CA LEU A 52 12.86 -3.75 -6.86
C LEU A 52 12.83 -3.39 -5.36
N ALA A 53 12.61 -4.37 -4.48
CA ALA A 53 12.65 -4.15 -3.03
C ALA A 53 14.00 -3.59 -2.57
N ARG A 54 15.11 -4.16 -3.06
CA ARG A 54 16.46 -3.65 -2.74
C ARG A 54 16.70 -2.23 -3.25
N GLU A 55 16.24 -1.92 -4.44
CA GLU A 55 16.32 -0.57 -5.01
C GLU A 55 15.50 0.42 -4.19
N GLN A 56 14.25 0.10 -3.90
CA GLN A 56 13.35 0.97 -3.15
C GLN A 56 13.84 1.18 -1.70
N LEU A 57 14.47 0.20 -1.06
CA LEU A 57 15.09 0.35 0.26
C LEU A 57 16.23 1.38 0.25
N LYS A 58 17.07 1.37 -0.79
CA LYS A 58 18.12 2.38 -0.93
C LYS A 58 17.54 3.80 -1.08
N LEU A 59 16.46 3.93 -1.85
CA LEU A 59 15.76 5.21 -2.03
C LEU A 59 15.08 5.66 -0.73
N ALA A 60 14.45 4.74 0.00
CA ALA A 60 13.80 5.03 1.28
C ALA A 60 14.78 5.56 2.33
N ALA A 61 16.02 5.05 2.36
CA ALA A 61 17.06 5.50 3.25
C ALA A 61 17.45 6.99 3.04
N GLY A 62 17.31 7.50 1.83
CA GLY A 62 17.53 8.91 1.48
C GLY A 62 16.27 9.77 1.48
N ALA A 63 15.09 9.19 1.68
CA ALA A 63 13.82 9.91 1.68
C ALA A 63 13.54 10.56 3.04
N GLY A 64 13.03 11.79 3.06
CA GLY A 64 12.74 12.53 4.28
C GLY A 64 11.71 11.86 5.20
N GLY A 65 10.77 11.08 4.64
CA GLY A 65 9.80 10.29 5.39
C GLY A 65 10.24 8.86 5.72
N GLY A 66 11.42 8.43 5.26
CA GLY A 66 11.94 7.08 5.49
C GLY A 66 11.21 5.98 4.73
N HIS A 67 10.44 6.33 3.70
CA HIS A 67 9.72 5.35 2.88
C HIS A 67 9.60 5.81 1.42
N THR A 68 9.41 4.83 0.54
CA THR A 68 9.14 5.03 -0.89
C THR A 68 8.09 4.04 -1.37
N ALA A 69 7.47 4.35 -2.51
CA ALA A 69 6.51 3.46 -3.14
C ALA A 69 6.72 3.41 -4.65
N HIS A 70 6.56 2.22 -5.23
CA HIS A 70 6.65 1.98 -6.67
C HIS A 70 5.52 1.07 -7.12
N THR A 71 4.61 1.59 -7.94
CA THR A 71 3.50 0.78 -8.49
C THR A 71 4.02 -0.12 -9.59
N VAL A 72 3.88 -1.43 -9.42
CA VAL A 72 4.30 -2.45 -10.38
C VAL A 72 3.18 -2.89 -11.31
N TYR A 73 1.94 -2.74 -10.88
CA TYR A 73 0.75 -3.03 -11.66
C TYR A 73 -0.41 -2.12 -11.29
N GLY A 74 -1.22 -1.76 -12.28
CA GLY A 74 -2.45 -1.00 -12.09
C GLY A 74 -2.30 0.49 -12.37
N GLY A 75 -3.44 1.15 -12.50
CA GLY A 75 -3.61 2.57 -12.79
C GLY A 75 -5.01 3.00 -12.38
N HIS A 76 -5.46 4.16 -12.85
CA HIS A 76 -6.81 4.66 -12.52
C HIS A 76 -7.91 3.73 -13.05
N GLU A 77 -7.69 3.16 -14.23
CA GLU A 77 -8.63 2.30 -14.95
C GLU A 77 -8.64 0.84 -14.48
N LYS A 78 -7.66 0.44 -13.64
CA LYS A 78 -7.56 -0.95 -13.18
C LYS A 78 -8.18 -1.12 -11.79
N VAL A 79 -8.90 -2.23 -11.60
CA VAL A 79 -9.42 -2.65 -10.29
C VAL A 79 -8.27 -3.08 -9.38
N LEU A 80 -7.36 -3.91 -9.91
CA LEU A 80 -6.20 -4.39 -9.17
C LEU A 80 -5.07 -3.36 -9.23
N ARG A 81 -4.47 -3.08 -8.06
CA ARG A 81 -3.24 -2.31 -7.92
C ARG A 81 -2.23 -3.07 -7.07
N GLN A 82 -0.99 -3.11 -7.52
CA GLN A 82 0.12 -3.66 -6.76
C GLN A 82 1.26 -2.65 -6.67
N THR A 83 1.70 -2.40 -5.44
CA THR A 83 2.72 -1.38 -5.13
C THR A 83 3.76 -1.98 -4.19
N VAL A 84 5.03 -1.87 -4.56
CA VAL A 84 6.14 -2.15 -3.64
C VAL A 84 6.37 -0.91 -2.79
N ILE A 85 6.32 -1.08 -1.48
CA ILE A 85 6.59 -0.03 -0.50
C ILE A 85 7.83 -0.45 0.28
N ALA A 86 8.83 0.42 0.33
CA ALA A 86 10.03 0.23 1.16
C ALA A 86 10.03 1.24 2.30
N MET A 87 10.44 0.80 3.47
CA MET A 87 10.39 1.56 4.71
C MET A 87 11.66 1.28 5.51
N VAL A 88 12.37 2.34 5.94
CA VAL A 88 13.47 2.16 6.88
C VAL A 88 12.95 1.85 8.28
N HIS A 89 13.78 1.21 9.10
CA HIS A 89 13.45 0.91 10.49
C HIS A 89 12.85 2.12 11.22
N GLY A 90 11.73 1.91 11.88
CA GLY A 90 11.01 2.94 12.65
C GLY A 90 10.09 3.83 11.84
N SER A 91 10.16 3.83 10.49
CA SER A 91 9.19 4.56 9.68
C SER A 91 7.83 3.90 9.71
N GLU A 92 6.79 4.69 9.48
CA GLU A 92 5.42 4.27 9.59
C GLU A 92 4.58 4.89 8.47
N LEU A 93 3.72 4.09 7.88
CA LEU A 93 2.60 4.59 7.08
C LEU A 93 1.48 4.93 8.04
N SER A 94 1.15 6.22 8.13
CA SER A 94 0.16 6.74 9.07
C SER A 94 -1.20 6.07 8.91
N GLU A 95 -1.99 6.12 9.97
CA GLU A 95 -3.29 5.48 10.03
C GLU A 95 -4.23 5.95 8.93
N HIS A 96 -4.78 5.02 8.18
CA HIS A 96 -5.71 5.24 7.07
C HIS A 96 -6.76 4.13 6.99
N GLU A 97 -7.82 4.37 6.24
CA GLU A 97 -8.86 3.37 6.00
C GLU A 97 -8.48 2.45 4.83
N ASN A 98 -8.99 1.21 4.88
CA ASN A 98 -8.86 0.29 3.76
C ASN A 98 -9.89 0.66 2.68
N PRO A 99 -9.47 0.98 1.46
CA PRO A 99 -10.38 1.42 0.40
C PRO A 99 -11.05 0.26 -0.36
N GLY A 100 -10.83 -0.95 0.08
CA GLY A 100 -11.34 -2.16 -0.54
C GLY A 100 -10.73 -3.40 0.08
N GLU A 101 -10.54 -4.44 -0.70
CA GLU A 101 -9.80 -5.62 -0.27
C GLU A 101 -8.30 -5.40 -0.47
N ALA A 102 -7.51 -5.69 0.55
CA ALA A 102 -6.07 -5.52 0.47
C ALA A 102 -5.30 -6.60 1.23
N THR A 103 -4.12 -6.91 0.71
CA THR A 103 -3.13 -7.78 1.34
C THR A 103 -1.75 -7.16 1.28
N VAL A 104 -0.92 -7.48 2.26
CA VAL A 104 0.50 -7.10 2.34
C VAL A 104 1.34 -8.36 2.37
N LEU A 105 2.16 -8.56 1.34
CA LEU A 105 3.18 -9.60 1.31
C LEU A 105 4.52 -9.00 1.74
N VAL A 106 5.13 -9.51 2.79
CA VAL A 106 6.44 -9.06 3.25
C VAL A 106 7.53 -9.64 2.35
N LEU A 107 8.22 -8.77 1.62
CA LEU A 107 9.33 -9.13 0.72
C LEU A 107 10.68 -9.13 1.43
N HIS A 108 10.85 -8.26 2.42
CA HIS A 108 12.10 -8.10 3.18
C HIS A 108 11.80 -7.51 4.55
N GLY A 109 12.61 -7.86 5.56
CA GLY A 109 12.54 -7.32 6.90
C GLY A 109 11.36 -7.82 7.72
N ARG A 110 10.91 -6.98 8.65
CA ARG A 110 9.81 -7.27 9.57
C ARG A 110 8.95 -6.02 9.76
N VAL A 111 7.64 -6.21 9.67
CA VAL A 111 6.65 -5.14 9.81
C VAL A 111 5.63 -5.48 10.88
N ARG A 112 4.99 -4.45 11.42
CA ARG A 112 3.82 -4.56 12.29
C ARG A 112 2.67 -3.79 11.68
N MET A 113 1.54 -4.46 11.50
CA MET A 113 0.27 -3.84 11.16
C MET A 113 -0.56 -3.71 12.43
N SER A 114 -1.12 -2.53 12.68
CA SER A 114 -1.96 -2.26 13.84
C SER A 114 -3.30 -1.69 13.41
N ALA A 115 -4.38 -2.14 14.05
CA ALA A 115 -5.73 -1.62 13.86
C ALA A 115 -6.42 -1.56 15.24
N GLY A 116 -6.63 -0.37 15.76
CA GLY A 116 -7.07 -0.19 17.14
C GLY A 116 -6.10 -0.82 18.13
N GLU A 117 -6.60 -1.72 18.99
CA GLU A 117 -5.78 -2.46 19.97
C GLU A 117 -5.16 -3.75 19.43
N LEU A 118 -5.50 -4.15 18.20
CA LEU A 118 -4.99 -5.36 17.57
C LEU A 118 -3.72 -5.03 16.78
N ALA A 119 -2.76 -5.96 16.83
CA ALA A 119 -1.53 -5.86 16.03
C ALA A 119 -1.07 -7.23 15.54
N TRP A 120 -0.51 -7.24 14.34
CA TRP A 120 0.08 -8.42 13.71
C TRP A 120 1.48 -8.09 13.24
N GLU A 121 2.40 -9.02 13.42
CA GLU A 121 3.75 -8.92 12.85
C GLU A 121 3.90 -9.89 11.68
N GLY A 122 4.61 -9.47 10.66
CA GLY A 122 4.96 -10.30 9.52
C GLY A 122 6.44 -10.18 9.19
N ARG A 123 7.01 -11.28 8.71
CA ARG A 123 8.38 -11.43 8.24
C ARG A 123 8.41 -11.78 6.76
N ARG A 124 9.58 -11.77 6.15
CA ARG A 124 9.74 -12.17 4.76
C ARG A 124 8.98 -13.47 4.44
N GLY A 125 8.11 -13.39 3.42
CA GLY A 125 7.26 -14.49 2.97
C GLY A 125 5.88 -14.56 3.63
N ASP A 126 5.61 -13.77 4.67
CA ASP A 126 4.30 -13.71 5.30
C ASP A 126 3.34 -12.84 4.49
N LEU A 127 2.11 -13.29 4.37
CA LEU A 127 0.99 -12.55 3.82
C LEU A 127 0.07 -12.09 4.94
N ILE A 128 -0.12 -10.78 5.05
CA ILE A 128 -1.01 -10.16 6.02
C ILE A 128 -2.27 -9.69 5.29
N THR A 129 -3.44 -10.14 5.73
CA THR A 129 -4.71 -9.56 5.28
C THR A 129 -4.90 -8.21 5.96
N VAL A 130 -5.12 -7.17 5.17
CA VAL A 130 -5.37 -5.83 5.70
C VAL A 130 -6.79 -5.78 6.28
N PRO A 131 -6.96 -5.37 7.55
CA PRO A 131 -8.28 -5.32 8.17
C PRO A 131 -9.16 -4.26 7.50
N ASP A 132 -10.48 -4.50 7.47
CA ASP A 132 -11.48 -3.51 7.05
C ASP A 132 -11.75 -2.52 8.19
N ALA A 133 -10.71 -1.80 8.59
CA ALA A 133 -10.68 -0.82 9.66
C ALA A 133 -9.52 0.14 9.44
N ARG A 134 -9.52 1.27 10.14
CA ARG A 134 -8.35 2.16 10.17
C ARG A 134 -7.15 1.39 10.72
N HIS A 135 -6.05 1.47 10.01
CA HIS A 135 -4.83 0.71 10.31
C HIS A 135 -3.58 1.51 9.93
N CYS A 136 -2.46 1.13 10.53
CA CYS A 136 -1.15 1.63 10.16
C CYS A 136 -0.18 0.47 9.95
N LEU A 137 0.90 0.73 9.21
CA LEU A 137 1.97 -0.22 8.98
C LEU A 137 3.29 0.40 9.42
N LYS A 138 4.00 -0.27 10.32
CA LYS A 138 5.29 0.17 10.85
C LYS A 138 6.41 -0.79 10.51
N ALA A 139 7.53 -0.27 10.08
CA ALA A 139 8.75 -1.05 9.88
C ALA A 139 9.48 -1.28 11.20
N LEU A 140 9.59 -2.54 11.61
CA LEU A 140 10.36 -2.96 12.79
C LEU A 140 11.84 -3.19 12.44
N GLU A 141 12.12 -3.37 11.16
CA GLU A 141 13.43 -3.44 10.51
C GLU A 141 13.31 -2.70 9.19
N ASP A 142 14.43 -2.44 8.50
CA ASP A 142 14.36 -2.01 7.10
C ASP A 142 13.58 -3.04 6.30
N SER A 143 12.45 -2.64 5.76
CA SER A 143 11.45 -3.55 5.23
C SER A 143 10.93 -3.14 3.87
N ALA A 144 10.58 -4.12 3.07
CA ALA A 144 9.86 -3.92 1.83
C ALA A 144 8.66 -4.87 1.76
N VAL A 145 7.54 -4.36 1.31
CA VAL A 145 6.29 -5.09 1.18
C VAL A 145 5.68 -4.89 -0.20
N LEU A 146 4.93 -5.90 -0.66
CA LEU A 146 4.03 -5.77 -1.80
C LEU A 146 2.62 -5.56 -1.27
N LEU A 147 2.10 -4.36 -1.45
CA LEU A 147 0.70 -4.06 -1.20
C LEU A 147 -0.11 -4.41 -2.44
N THR A 148 -1.09 -5.29 -2.28
CA THR A 148 -2.07 -5.61 -3.31
C THR A 148 -3.43 -5.08 -2.87
N VAL A 149 -4.08 -4.31 -3.73
CA VAL A 149 -5.41 -3.72 -3.46
C VAL A 149 -6.32 -4.02 -4.62
N ALA A 150 -7.52 -4.53 -4.31
CA ALA A 150 -8.65 -4.56 -5.23
C ALA A 150 -9.58 -3.38 -4.88
N LYS A 151 -9.60 -2.37 -5.74
CA LYS A 151 -10.50 -1.23 -5.57
C LYS A 151 -11.95 -1.68 -5.79
N LEU A 152 -12.81 -1.36 -4.86
CA LEU A 152 -14.25 -1.56 -5.07
C LEU A 152 -14.77 -0.55 -6.10
N PRO A 153 -15.74 -0.94 -6.94
CA PRO A 153 -16.35 -0.04 -7.92
C PRO A 153 -17.13 1.10 -7.27
#